data_2b70582e86af7abdc247b6874442faa9
#
_entry.id   2b70582e86af7abdc247b6874442faa9
#
_cell.length_a   1.000
_cell.length_b   1.000
_cell.length_c   1.000
_cell.angle_alpha   90.00
_cell.angle_beta   90.00
_cell.angle_gamma   90.00
#
_symmetry.space_group_name_H-M   'P 1'
#
loop_
_entity.id
_entity.type
_entity.pdbx_description
1 polymer ?
#
loop_
_entity_poly.entity_id
_entity_poly.type
_entity_poly.pdbx_seq_one_letter_code
_entity_poly.pdbx_strand_id
1 'polypeptide(L)'
;MYLDTILYLKDLPKGHNPILMSILKRLPWANQEQDIALNAGIKRKIAKEVGCSVSKVNNAITDLVKGEVLFRMDVGVYQVNPHLFGRGEWNDIAKLRLEVTFDKNGKTILGEIERFKNIEK
;
A
#
# COMPACT_ATOMS: atom_id res chain seq x y z
N MET A 1 0.34 12.80 0.25
CA MET A 1 -0.42 11.58 0.56
C MET A 1 -1.85 11.76 0.10
N TYR A 2 -2.40 10.78 -0.54
CA TYR A 2 -3.71 10.89 -1.20
C TYR A 2 -4.83 10.41 -0.28
N LEU A 3 -5.20 11.24 0.70
CA LEU A 3 -6.26 10.90 1.66
C LEU A 3 -7.61 10.66 0.98
N ASP A 4 -7.88 11.37 -0.09
CA ASP A 4 -9.12 11.21 -0.85
C ASP A 4 -9.25 9.81 -1.46
N THR A 5 -8.11 9.15 -1.75
CA THR A 5 -8.10 7.81 -2.32
C THR A 5 -8.68 6.78 -1.35
N ILE A 6 -8.51 6.99 -0.04
CA ILE A 6 -9.07 6.10 0.99
C ILE A 6 -10.59 6.02 0.88
N LEU A 7 -11.24 7.13 0.54
CA LEU A 7 -12.70 7.19 0.40
C LEU A 7 -13.21 6.35 -0.76
N TYR A 8 -12.37 6.05 -1.73
CA TYR A 8 -12.72 5.26 -2.91
C TYR A 8 -12.41 3.77 -2.76
N LEU A 9 -11.81 3.35 -1.65
CA LEU A 9 -11.55 1.95 -1.37
C LEU A 9 -12.83 1.29 -0.84
N LYS A 10 -13.82 1.16 -1.70
CA LYS A 10 -15.20 0.77 -1.34
C LYS A 10 -15.30 -0.65 -0.80
N ASP A 11 -14.40 -1.53 -1.21
CA ASP A 11 -14.45 -2.94 -0.84
C ASP A 11 -13.77 -3.22 0.51
N LEU A 12 -13.19 -2.20 1.14
CA LEU A 12 -12.53 -2.36 2.44
C LEU A 12 -13.46 -1.91 3.56
N PRO A 13 -13.53 -2.68 4.65
CA PRO A 13 -14.27 -2.24 5.83
C PRO A 13 -13.75 -0.90 6.34
N LYS A 14 -14.66 0.03 6.62
CA LYS A 14 -14.30 1.38 7.11
C LYS A 14 -13.51 1.34 8.40
N GLY A 15 -13.72 0.31 9.23
CA GLY A 15 -12.97 0.14 10.49
C GLY A 15 -11.48 -0.09 10.31
N HIS A 16 -11.03 -0.40 9.09
CA HIS A 16 -9.61 -0.58 8.80
C HIS A 16 -8.88 0.74 8.50
N ASN A 17 -9.60 1.84 8.26
CA ASN A 17 -9.00 3.11 7.91
C ASN A 17 -8.00 3.64 8.96
N PRO A 18 -8.30 3.62 10.27
CA PRO A 18 -7.34 4.06 11.27
C PRO A 18 -6.05 3.22 11.26
N ILE A 19 -6.18 1.92 11.03
CA ILE A 19 -5.02 1.01 10.94
C ILE A 19 -4.21 1.33 9.69
N LEU A 20 -4.88 1.51 8.56
CA LEU A 20 -4.22 1.91 7.32
C LEU A 20 -3.47 3.24 7.49
N MET A 21 -4.08 4.23 8.12
CA MET A 21 -3.43 5.51 8.38
C MET A 21 -2.17 5.35 9.24
N SER A 22 -2.23 4.49 10.25
CA SER A 22 -1.06 4.19 11.09
C SER A 22 0.06 3.54 10.27
N ILE A 23 -0.29 2.63 9.37
CA ILE A 23 0.69 2.01 8.45
C ILE A 23 1.29 3.06 7.51
N LEU A 24 0.45 3.94 6.95
CA LEU A 24 0.91 4.98 6.02
C LEU A 24 1.86 5.98 6.64
N LYS A 25 1.79 6.20 7.95
CA LYS A 25 2.77 7.03 8.66
C LYS A 25 4.18 6.47 8.56
N ARG A 26 4.31 5.19 8.31
CA ARG A 26 5.59 4.48 8.18
C ARG A 26 6.04 4.35 6.73
N LEU A 27 5.29 4.92 5.80
CA LEU A 27 5.60 4.85 4.36
C LEU A 27 6.90 5.58 4.06
N PRO A 28 7.91 4.90 3.49
CA PRO A 28 9.15 5.54 3.09
C PRO A 28 8.96 6.51 1.92
N TRP A 29 9.91 7.42 1.77
CA TRP A 29 9.95 8.30 0.61
C TRP A 29 10.15 7.46 -0.67
N ALA A 30 9.54 7.88 -1.77
CA ALA A 30 9.52 7.12 -3.01
C ALA A 30 10.90 6.87 -3.62
N ASN A 31 11.90 7.69 -3.27
CA ASN A 31 13.29 7.51 -3.72
C ASN A 31 14.09 6.57 -2.82
N GLN A 32 13.47 5.95 -1.83
CA GLN A 32 14.09 5.02 -0.90
C GLN A 32 13.47 3.63 -1.03
N GLU A 33 14.06 2.64 -0.37
CA GLU A 33 13.50 1.30 -0.31
C GLU A 33 12.12 1.33 0.33
N GLN A 34 11.15 0.65 -0.27
CA GLN A 34 9.74 0.78 0.10
C GLN A 34 9.27 -0.23 1.16
N ASP A 35 10.15 -1.07 1.65
CA ASP A 35 9.78 -2.10 2.63
C ASP A 35 9.34 -1.50 3.95
N ILE A 36 8.18 -1.96 4.43
CA ILE A 36 7.64 -1.60 5.73
C ILE A 36 7.61 -2.86 6.59
N ALA A 37 8.26 -2.81 7.74
CA ALA A 37 8.22 -3.92 8.68
C ALA A 37 6.92 -3.88 9.48
N LEU A 38 6.12 -4.94 9.36
CA LEU A 38 4.92 -5.12 10.19
C LEU A 38 5.08 -6.38 11.03
N ASN A 39 6.14 -6.39 11.84
CA ASN A 39 6.41 -7.47 12.77
C ASN A 39 5.53 -7.36 14.02
N ALA A 40 5.64 -8.33 14.93
CA ALA A 40 4.81 -8.38 16.13
C ALA A 40 4.91 -7.10 16.97
N GLY A 41 6.11 -6.55 17.12
CA GLY A 41 6.32 -5.31 17.87
C GLY A 41 5.62 -4.11 17.25
N ILE A 42 5.74 -3.97 15.94
CA ILE A 42 5.09 -2.88 15.20
C ILE A 42 3.57 -3.04 15.24
N LYS A 43 3.06 -4.26 15.10
CA LYS A 43 1.61 -4.53 15.20
C LYS A 43 1.06 -4.12 16.56
N ARG A 44 1.81 -4.38 17.63
CA ARG A 44 1.42 -3.93 18.99
C ARG A 44 1.38 -2.41 19.08
N LYS A 45 2.37 -1.73 18.48
CA LYS A 45 2.39 -0.26 18.45
C LYS A 45 1.19 0.31 17.71
N ILE A 46 0.87 -0.28 16.55
CA ILE A 46 -0.30 0.14 15.76
C ILE A 46 -1.58 -0.07 16.55
N ALA A 47 -1.74 -1.23 17.17
CA ALA A 47 -2.90 -1.54 18.01
C ALA A 47 -3.07 -0.50 19.13
N LYS A 48 -1.98 -0.13 19.78
CA LYS A 48 -1.99 0.88 20.84
C LYS A 48 -2.34 2.27 20.29
N GLU A 49 -1.77 2.67 19.17
CA GLU A 49 -2.06 3.97 18.55
C GLU A 49 -3.51 4.10 18.14
N VAL A 50 -4.08 3.04 17.60
CA VAL A 50 -5.46 3.02 17.08
C VAL A 50 -6.47 2.73 18.18
N GLY A 51 -6.04 2.08 19.27
CA GLY A 51 -6.94 1.69 20.36
C GLY A 51 -7.71 0.43 20.06
N CYS A 52 -7.06 -0.56 19.42
CA CYS A 52 -7.70 -1.83 19.09
C CYS A 52 -6.80 -3.02 19.47
N SER A 53 -7.28 -4.23 19.22
CA SER A 53 -6.52 -5.45 19.48
C SER A 53 -5.51 -5.74 18.35
N VAL A 54 -4.48 -6.53 18.65
CA VAL A 54 -3.54 -7.01 17.64
C VAL A 54 -4.25 -7.90 16.61
N SER A 55 -5.23 -8.69 17.04
CA SER A 55 -6.06 -9.48 16.13
C SER A 55 -6.74 -8.62 15.07
N LYS A 56 -7.26 -7.47 15.47
CA LYS A 56 -7.88 -6.54 14.54
C LYS A 56 -6.87 -5.96 13.57
N VAL A 57 -5.64 -5.67 14.02
CA VAL A 57 -4.55 -5.23 13.14
C VAL A 57 -4.23 -6.32 12.11
N ASN A 58 -4.10 -7.57 12.55
CA ASN A 58 -3.84 -8.69 11.65
C ASN A 58 -4.93 -8.87 10.60
N ASN A 59 -6.19 -8.79 11.02
CA ASN A 59 -7.33 -8.90 10.11
C ASN A 59 -7.33 -7.76 9.07
N ALA A 60 -7.02 -6.55 9.52
CA ALA A 60 -6.93 -5.41 8.63
C ALA A 60 -5.81 -5.60 7.59
N ILE A 61 -4.63 -6.05 8.02
CA ILE A 61 -3.51 -6.31 7.11
C ILE A 61 -3.90 -7.37 6.08
N THR A 62 -4.56 -8.44 6.50
CA THR A 62 -5.03 -9.49 5.60
C THR A 62 -5.98 -8.93 4.54
N ASP A 63 -6.93 -8.11 4.95
CA ASP A 63 -7.89 -7.49 4.03
C ASP A 63 -7.23 -6.49 3.10
N LEU A 64 -6.25 -5.72 3.61
CA LEU A 64 -5.49 -4.78 2.79
C LEU A 64 -4.65 -5.50 1.73
N VAL A 65 -4.11 -6.66 2.05
CA VAL A 65 -3.39 -7.49 1.07
C VAL A 65 -4.35 -8.04 0.03
N LYS A 66 -5.52 -8.53 0.44
CA LYS A 66 -6.54 -9.03 -0.49
C LYS A 66 -7.03 -7.94 -1.44
N GLY A 67 -7.17 -6.71 -0.94
CA GLY A 67 -7.59 -5.56 -1.72
C GLY A 67 -6.48 -4.89 -2.52
N GLU A 68 -5.28 -5.46 -2.50
CA GLU A 68 -4.10 -4.93 -3.21
C GLU A 68 -3.70 -3.52 -2.78
N VAL A 69 -4.02 -3.15 -1.55
CA VAL A 69 -3.52 -1.91 -0.93
C VAL A 69 -2.10 -2.13 -0.41
N LEU A 70 -1.85 -3.33 0.11
CA LEU A 70 -0.52 -3.76 0.56
C LEU A 70 -0.10 -4.99 -0.23
N PHE A 71 1.19 -5.09 -0.49
CA PHE A 71 1.81 -6.29 -1.06
C PHE A 71 2.70 -6.93 -0.01
N ARG A 72 2.53 -8.22 0.22
CA ARG A 72 3.40 -8.98 1.11
C ARG A 72 4.66 -9.38 0.35
N MET A 73 5.80 -8.85 0.78
CA MET A 73 7.09 -9.10 0.12
C MET A 73 7.83 -10.26 0.77
N ASP A 74 7.70 -10.42 2.07
CA ASP A 74 8.33 -11.48 2.87
C ASP A 74 7.57 -11.60 4.18
N VAL A 75 8.01 -12.50 5.06
CA VAL A 75 7.41 -12.65 6.40
C VAL A 75 7.57 -11.34 7.16
N GLY A 76 6.44 -10.71 7.51
CA GLY A 76 6.45 -9.44 8.25
C GLY A 76 6.93 -8.24 7.46
N VAL A 77 7.13 -8.36 6.14
CA VAL A 77 7.58 -7.26 5.29
C VAL A 77 6.56 -6.98 4.21
N TYR A 78 6.16 -5.72 4.09
CA TYR A 78 5.10 -5.30 3.19
C TYR A 78 5.51 -4.03 2.44
N GLN A 79 4.87 -3.80 1.31
CA GLN A 79 4.98 -2.54 0.57
C GLN A 79 3.57 -2.01 0.30
N VAL A 80 3.43 -0.70 0.31
CA VAL A 80 2.17 -0.05 -0.04
C VAL A 80 2.07 0.05 -1.56
N ASN A 81 0.88 -0.18 -2.09
CA ASN A 81 0.64 -0.05 -3.52
C ASN A 81 0.80 1.42 -3.95
N PRO A 82 1.83 1.74 -4.76
CA PRO A 82 2.10 3.12 -5.15
C PRO A 82 1.06 3.71 -6.11
N HIS A 83 0.17 2.89 -6.66
CA HIS A 83 -0.97 3.38 -7.44
C HIS A 83 -2.02 4.05 -6.56
N LEU A 84 -2.01 3.74 -5.26
CA LEU A 84 -2.95 4.30 -4.29
C LEU A 84 -2.33 5.38 -3.42
N PHE A 85 -1.10 5.15 -2.95
CA PHE A 85 -0.42 6.05 -2.02
C PHE A 85 1.04 6.18 -2.39
N GLY A 86 1.55 7.40 -2.28
CA GLY A 86 2.97 7.67 -2.50
C GLY A 86 3.44 8.83 -1.63
N ARG A 87 4.73 8.86 -1.35
CA ARG A 87 5.37 9.91 -0.56
C ARG A 87 6.63 10.38 -1.26
N GLY A 88 6.67 11.66 -1.65
CA GLY A 88 7.84 12.25 -2.29
C GLY A 88 7.54 12.84 -3.65
N GLU A 89 8.56 12.92 -4.49
CA GLU A 89 8.47 13.48 -5.82
C GLU A 89 7.60 12.62 -6.74
N TRP A 90 6.81 13.27 -7.59
CA TRP A 90 5.93 12.58 -8.51
C TRP A 90 6.67 11.62 -9.45
N ASN A 91 7.83 12.02 -9.94
CA ASN A 91 8.63 11.18 -10.84
C ASN A 91 9.06 9.87 -10.17
N ASP A 92 9.44 9.94 -8.89
CA ASP A 92 9.81 8.76 -8.12
C ASP A 92 8.61 7.85 -7.89
N ILE A 93 7.45 8.43 -7.58
CA ILE A 93 6.21 7.68 -7.39
C ILE A 93 5.78 7.00 -8.69
N ALA A 94 5.86 7.71 -9.81
CA ALA A 94 5.52 7.16 -11.12
C ALA A 94 6.41 5.97 -11.48
N LYS A 95 7.70 6.05 -11.16
CA LYS A 95 8.63 4.95 -11.36
C LYS A 95 8.26 3.74 -10.51
N LEU A 96 7.91 3.94 -9.26
CA LEU A 96 7.44 2.85 -8.38
C LEU A 96 6.19 2.18 -8.93
N ARG A 97 5.25 2.96 -9.48
CA ARG A 97 4.04 2.43 -10.08
C ARG A 97 4.35 1.50 -11.26
N LEU A 98 5.28 1.90 -12.11
CA LEU A 98 5.73 1.06 -13.22
C LEU A 98 6.39 -0.22 -12.73
N GLU A 99 7.29 -0.13 -11.76
CA GLU A 99 7.98 -1.29 -11.19
C GLU A 99 7.01 -2.29 -10.60
N VAL A 100 6.05 -1.84 -9.81
CA VAL A 100 5.03 -2.70 -9.22
C VAL A 100 4.21 -3.39 -10.29
N THR A 101 3.83 -2.67 -11.34
CA THR A 101 3.08 -3.25 -12.44
C THR A 101 3.89 -4.36 -13.12
N PHE A 102 5.18 -4.14 -13.37
CA PHE A 102 6.04 -5.15 -14.00
C PHE A 102 6.23 -6.41 -13.15
N ASP A 103 6.44 -6.25 -11.86
CA ASP A 103 6.80 -7.37 -10.99
C ASP A 103 5.62 -8.28 -10.65
N LYS A 104 4.42 -7.74 -10.62
CA LYS A 104 3.30 -8.45 -10.04
C LYS A 104 2.49 -9.28 -11.02
N ASN A 105 2.39 -8.88 -12.26
CA ASN A 105 1.42 -9.52 -13.15
C ASN A 105 1.72 -9.25 -14.63
N GLY A 106 2.48 -10.14 -15.26
CA GLY A 106 2.95 -9.95 -16.63
C GLY A 106 1.89 -9.52 -17.64
N LYS A 107 0.73 -10.15 -17.61
CA LYS A 107 -0.35 -9.85 -18.57
C LYS A 107 -1.02 -8.52 -18.29
N THR A 108 -1.32 -8.24 -17.02
CA THR A 108 -1.94 -6.98 -16.60
C THR A 108 -0.99 -5.82 -16.84
N ILE A 109 0.30 -6.05 -16.63
CA ILE A 109 1.35 -5.07 -16.89
C ILE A 109 1.34 -4.60 -18.33
N LEU A 110 1.31 -5.55 -19.28
CA LEU A 110 1.32 -5.21 -20.70
C LEU A 110 0.10 -4.37 -21.07
N GLY A 111 -1.07 -4.76 -20.58
CA GLY A 111 -2.30 -4.01 -20.82
C GLY A 111 -2.27 -2.61 -20.23
N GLU A 112 -1.73 -2.47 -19.03
CA GLU A 112 -1.61 -1.17 -18.37
C GLU A 112 -0.57 -0.27 -19.04
N ILE A 113 0.54 -0.81 -19.48
CA ILE A 113 1.55 -0.06 -20.24
C ILE A 113 0.98 0.42 -21.57
N GLU A 114 0.25 -0.41 -22.28
CA GLU A 114 -0.41 -0.02 -23.51
C GLU A 114 -1.42 1.08 -23.27
N ARG A 115 -2.22 0.98 -22.21
CA ARG A 115 -3.17 2.01 -21.84
C ARG A 115 -2.48 3.32 -21.50
N PHE A 116 -1.37 3.23 -20.77
CA PHE A 116 -0.57 4.39 -20.38
C PHE A 116 0.02 5.09 -21.62
N LYS A 117 0.55 4.32 -22.55
CA LYS A 117 1.06 4.85 -23.83
C LYS A 117 -0.03 5.54 -24.63
N ASN A 118 -1.23 4.99 -24.65
CA ASN A 118 -2.36 5.58 -25.36
C ASN A 118 -2.83 6.88 -24.72
N ILE A 119 -2.75 6.98 -23.40
CA ILE A 119 -3.12 8.20 -22.68
C ILE A 119 -2.10 9.32 -22.91
N GLU A 120 -0.81 8.98 -23.00
CA GLU A 120 0.25 9.95 -23.21
C GLU A 120 0.34 10.49 -24.65
N LYS A 121 -0.32 9.84 -25.58
CA LYS A 121 -0.42 10.30 -26.95
C LYS A 121 -1.55 11.29 -27.12
#